data_d70203c8c132bbd40eaebdd927e3fcff
#
_entry.id   d70203c8c132bbd40eaebdd927e3fcff
#
_cell.length_a   1.000
_cell.length_b   1.000
_cell.length_c   1.000
_cell.angle_alpha   90.00
_cell.angle_beta   90.00
_cell.angle_gamma   90.00
#
_symmetry.space_group_name_H-M   'P 1'
#
loop_
_entity.id
_entity.type
_entity.pdbx_description
1 polymer ?
#
loop_
_entity_poly.entity_id
_entity_poly.type
_entity_poly.pdbx_seq_one_letter_code
_entity_poly.pdbx_strand_id
1 'polypeptide(L)'
;VLAPIIFFVINKCGKYVVIVLTFIWLLGLWPRLPIVPGIDIILFVTWGAYFAMKGIEPFRKMASLTGYWPVYIISLLWAVWEYDELAYNFPIRLSILLGLSLVSALFLYIDKHEMNVPKILTASSFFTYCLHWIYVAPLTSCVVFMIQPESEITVVLIYFACIFLTLIISLLSFLILRILSPRLLLLFTGSRG
;
A
#
# COMPACT_ATOMS: atom_id res chain seq x y z
N VAL A 1 21.22 3.33 -5.94
CA VAL A 1 21.69 4.61 -6.52
C VAL A 1 20.82 5.79 -6.04
N LEU A 2 19.50 5.64 -5.86
CA LEU A 2 18.61 6.76 -5.44
C LEU A 2 18.72 7.11 -3.96
N ALA A 3 18.98 6.16 -3.06
CA ALA A 3 18.98 6.38 -1.62
C ALA A 3 19.94 7.49 -1.13
N PRO A 4 21.20 7.58 -1.59
CA PRO A 4 22.09 8.66 -1.18
C PRO A 4 21.60 10.05 -1.63
N ILE A 5 21.01 10.13 -2.83
CA ILE A 5 20.48 11.38 -3.38
C ILE A 5 19.26 11.83 -2.54
N ILE A 6 18.34 10.92 -2.27
CA ILE A 6 17.17 11.16 -1.42
C ILE A 6 17.61 11.62 -0.03
N PHE A 7 18.58 10.95 0.57
CA PHE A 7 19.14 11.31 1.87
C PHE A 7 19.72 12.72 1.88
N PHE A 8 20.54 13.06 0.89
CA PHE A 8 21.14 14.39 0.76
C PHE A 8 20.07 15.49 0.60
N VAL A 9 19.09 15.25 -0.25
CA VAL A 9 18.00 16.21 -0.52
C VAL A 9 17.13 16.40 0.72
N ILE A 10 16.78 15.32 1.42
CA ILE A 10 15.99 15.40 2.66
C ILE A 10 16.77 16.14 3.77
N ASN A 11 18.07 15.89 3.89
CA ASN A 11 18.88 16.56 4.90
C ASN A 11 18.96 18.08 4.67
N LYS A 12 19.02 18.52 3.41
CA LYS A 12 19.15 19.92 3.03
C LYS A 12 17.82 20.66 2.98
N CYS A 13 16.79 20.06 2.41
CA CYS A 13 15.48 20.71 2.13
C CYS A 13 14.35 20.24 3.06
N GLY A 14 14.57 19.21 3.87
CA GLY A 14 13.67 18.76 4.94
C GLY A 14 12.23 18.50 4.49
N LYS A 15 11.30 19.03 5.27
CA LYS A 15 9.85 18.84 5.08
C LYS A 15 9.31 19.36 3.73
N TYR A 16 9.98 20.32 3.11
CA TYR A 16 9.49 20.94 1.86
C TYR A 16 9.50 19.95 0.70
N VAL A 17 10.51 19.10 0.62
CA VAL A 17 10.58 18.05 -0.42
C VAL A 17 9.43 17.06 -0.28
N VAL A 18 9.15 16.64 0.95
CA VAL A 18 8.04 15.73 1.25
C VAL A 18 6.71 16.35 0.85
N ILE A 19 6.48 17.62 1.20
CA ILE A 19 5.26 18.36 0.86
C ILE A 19 5.10 18.47 -0.66
N VAL A 20 6.14 18.93 -1.37
CA VAL A 20 6.12 19.12 -2.83
C VAL A 20 5.84 17.78 -3.54
N LEU A 21 6.55 16.71 -3.17
CA LEU A 21 6.31 15.39 -3.76
C LEU A 21 4.90 14.87 -3.50
N THR A 22 4.37 15.13 -2.30
CA THR A 22 2.98 14.76 -1.97
C THR A 22 1.98 15.51 -2.86
N PHE A 23 2.19 16.82 -3.08
CA PHE A 23 1.33 17.59 -3.98
C PHE A 23 1.44 17.13 -5.43
N ILE A 24 2.65 16.90 -5.96
CA ILE A 24 2.87 16.39 -7.31
C ILE A 24 2.16 15.03 -7.47
N TRP A 25 2.26 14.17 -6.45
CA TRP A 25 1.61 12.88 -6.45
C TRP A 25 0.08 13.01 -6.39
N LEU A 26 -0.47 13.81 -5.48
CA LEU A 26 -1.91 14.02 -5.35
C LEU A 26 -2.53 14.55 -6.65
N LEU A 27 -1.87 15.50 -7.30
CA LEU A 27 -2.36 16.12 -8.55
C LEU A 27 -2.08 15.28 -9.80
N GLY A 28 -1.38 14.16 -9.68
CA GLY A 28 -1.08 13.32 -10.84
C GLY A 28 -0.08 13.91 -11.84
N LEU A 29 0.68 14.94 -11.43
CA LEU A 29 1.58 15.70 -12.31
C LEU A 29 2.90 15.00 -12.64
N TRP A 30 3.01 13.69 -12.45
CA TRP A 30 4.23 12.94 -12.72
C TRP A 30 4.23 12.30 -14.10
N PRO A 31 5.28 12.49 -14.89
CA PRO A 31 5.36 11.88 -16.23
C PRO A 31 5.44 10.35 -16.12
N ARG A 32 4.58 9.66 -16.86
CA ARG A 32 4.59 8.19 -16.98
C ARG A 32 5.65 7.78 -18.00
N LEU A 33 6.91 7.86 -17.62
CA LEU A 33 8.02 7.39 -18.48
C LEU A 33 8.41 5.96 -18.06
N PRO A 34 8.60 5.04 -19.02
CA PRO A 34 8.91 3.63 -18.71
C PRO A 34 10.23 3.42 -17.95
N ILE A 35 11.13 4.39 -18.00
CA ILE A 35 12.47 4.33 -17.38
C ILE A 35 12.50 5.00 -16.00
N VAL A 36 11.50 5.83 -15.69
CA VAL A 36 11.46 6.58 -14.43
C VAL A 36 10.61 5.82 -13.41
N PRO A 37 11.12 5.58 -12.19
CA PRO A 37 10.32 4.98 -11.12
C PRO A 37 9.03 5.76 -10.93
N GLY A 38 7.93 5.06 -10.69
CA GLY A 38 6.65 5.70 -10.39
C GLY A 38 6.80 6.66 -9.21
N ILE A 39 6.10 7.79 -9.27
CA ILE A 39 6.10 8.80 -8.20
C ILE A 39 5.74 8.18 -6.86
N ASP A 40 4.91 7.13 -6.84
CA ASP A 40 4.50 6.42 -5.65
C ASP A 40 5.70 5.86 -4.88
N ILE A 41 6.63 5.21 -5.60
CA ILE A 41 7.85 4.65 -5.00
C ILE A 41 8.72 5.76 -4.42
N ILE A 42 8.94 6.83 -5.20
CA ILE A 42 9.78 7.96 -4.77
C ILE A 42 9.16 8.64 -3.55
N LEU A 43 7.85 8.86 -3.55
CA LEU A 43 7.13 9.49 -2.45
C LEU A 43 7.23 8.69 -1.17
N PHE A 44 6.85 7.40 -1.19
CA PHE A 44 6.81 6.59 0.02
C PHE A 44 8.21 6.29 0.58
N VAL A 45 9.21 6.10 -0.28
CA VAL A 45 10.62 5.98 0.15
C VAL A 45 11.11 7.29 0.79
N THR A 46 10.74 8.45 0.21
CA THR A 46 11.11 9.76 0.75
C THR A 46 10.42 10.02 2.10
N TRP A 47 9.15 9.67 2.24
CA TRP A 47 8.43 9.74 3.52
C TRP A 47 9.08 8.86 4.59
N GLY A 48 9.36 7.59 4.25
CA GLY A 48 10.01 6.66 5.17
C GLY A 48 11.37 7.17 5.64
N ALA A 49 12.19 7.66 4.72
CA ALA A 49 13.49 8.25 5.03
C ALA A 49 13.36 9.52 5.91
N TYR A 50 12.43 10.41 5.58
CA TYR A 50 12.18 11.62 6.37
C TYR A 50 11.74 11.31 7.80
N PHE A 51 10.80 10.40 7.98
CA PHE A 51 10.33 10.00 9.31
C PHE A 51 11.44 9.34 10.13
N ALA A 52 12.23 8.46 9.51
CA ALA A 52 13.36 7.80 10.16
C ALA A 52 14.42 8.82 10.61
N MET A 53 14.78 9.79 9.75
CA MET A 53 15.76 10.82 10.08
C MET A 53 15.31 11.78 11.18
N LYS A 54 13.99 12.02 11.29
CA LYS A 54 13.41 12.90 12.32
C LYS A 54 13.00 12.18 13.59
N GLY A 55 13.14 10.86 13.66
CA GLY A 55 12.66 10.06 14.78
C GLY A 55 11.16 10.14 14.98
N ILE A 56 10.40 10.39 13.90
CA ILE A 56 8.94 10.51 13.94
C ILE A 56 8.35 9.12 13.77
N GLU A 57 7.47 8.70 14.68
CA GLU A 57 6.69 7.48 14.53
C GLU A 57 5.61 7.67 13.46
N PRO A 58 5.77 7.03 12.26
CA PRO A 58 4.88 7.28 11.13
C PRO A 58 3.43 6.90 11.45
N PHE A 59 3.22 5.77 12.12
CA PHE A 59 1.87 5.29 12.46
C PHE A 59 1.13 6.24 13.39
N ARG A 60 1.79 6.77 14.43
CA ARG A 60 1.18 7.74 15.34
C ARG A 60 0.83 9.04 14.63
N LYS A 61 1.73 9.51 13.75
CA LYS A 61 1.49 10.73 12.98
C LYS A 61 0.34 10.55 11.98
N MET A 62 0.30 9.42 11.28
CA MET A 62 -0.78 9.11 10.34
C MET A 62 -2.12 8.91 11.07
N ALA A 63 -2.14 8.18 12.19
CA ALA A 63 -3.35 7.96 12.98
C ALA A 63 -3.98 9.28 13.48
N SER A 64 -3.22 10.35 13.64
CA SER A 64 -3.79 11.65 14.02
C SER A 64 -4.74 12.23 12.96
N LEU A 65 -4.71 11.71 11.74
CA LEU A 65 -5.58 12.12 10.63
C LEU A 65 -6.91 11.34 10.56
N THR A 66 -7.14 10.38 11.47
CA THR A 66 -8.38 9.57 11.47
C THR A 66 -9.65 10.39 11.63
N GLY A 67 -9.58 11.58 12.24
CA GLY A 67 -10.73 12.49 12.34
C GLY A 67 -11.29 12.91 10.98
N TYR A 68 -10.51 12.75 9.90
CA TYR A 68 -10.94 13.05 8.52
C TYR A 68 -11.59 11.86 7.81
N TRP A 69 -12.03 10.83 8.54
CA TRP A 69 -12.72 9.67 7.95
C TRP A 69 -13.93 10.03 7.07
N PRO A 70 -14.74 11.10 7.33
CA PRO A 70 -15.82 11.45 6.40
C PRO A 70 -15.29 11.91 5.04
N VAL A 71 -14.15 12.61 5.02
CA VAL A 71 -13.48 13.02 3.78
C VAL A 71 -12.99 11.79 3.01
N TYR A 72 -12.55 10.75 3.72
CA TYR A 72 -12.21 9.46 3.10
C TYR A 72 -13.40 8.86 2.34
N ILE A 73 -14.57 8.78 2.98
CA ILE A 73 -15.78 8.26 2.33
C ILE A 73 -16.18 9.13 1.13
N ILE A 74 -16.18 10.46 1.30
CA ILE A 74 -16.51 11.39 0.21
C ILE A 74 -15.54 11.22 -0.96
N SER A 75 -14.24 11.09 -0.70
CA SER A 75 -13.24 10.90 -1.75
C SER A 75 -13.39 9.56 -2.49
N LEU A 76 -13.80 8.49 -1.79
CA LEU A 76 -14.12 7.22 -2.43
C LEU A 76 -15.37 7.32 -3.31
N LEU A 77 -16.44 7.93 -2.80
CA LEU A 77 -17.67 8.13 -3.58
C LEU A 77 -17.41 9.01 -4.80
N TRP A 78 -16.61 10.05 -4.66
CA TRP A 78 -16.20 10.90 -5.77
C TRP A 78 -15.38 10.10 -6.80
N ALA A 79 -14.43 9.27 -6.38
CA ALA A 79 -13.64 8.43 -7.27
C ALA A 79 -14.49 7.42 -8.06
N VAL A 80 -15.60 6.95 -7.47
CA VAL A 80 -16.56 6.06 -8.16
C VAL A 80 -17.43 6.83 -9.16
N TRP A 81 -17.80 8.08 -8.82
CA TRP A 81 -18.66 8.91 -9.65
C TRP A 81 -17.96 9.46 -10.91
N GLU A 82 -16.73 9.93 -10.76
CA GLU A 82 -15.95 10.52 -11.86
C GLU A 82 -15.03 9.47 -12.49
N TYR A 83 -15.45 8.95 -13.65
CA TYR A 83 -14.70 7.96 -14.42
C TYR A 83 -13.67 8.60 -15.37
N ASP A 84 -13.48 9.92 -15.33
CA ASP A 84 -12.51 10.64 -16.19
C ASP A 84 -11.09 10.50 -15.62
N GLU A 85 -10.12 10.09 -16.48
CA GLU A 85 -8.77 9.68 -16.03
C GLU A 85 -8.01 10.73 -15.20
N LEU A 86 -8.21 12.03 -15.48
CA LEU A 86 -7.52 13.10 -14.75
C LEU A 86 -8.18 13.43 -13.41
N ALA A 87 -9.51 13.52 -13.39
CA ALA A 87 -10.27 13.78 -12.17
C ALA A 87 -10.24 12.60 -11.20
N TYR A 88 -10.21 11.37 -11.71
CA TYR A 88 -10.11 10.14 -10.93
C TYR A 88 -8.80 10.03 -10.12
N ASN A 89 -7.70 10.56 -10.62
CA ASN A 89 -6.41 10.43 -9.94
C ASN A 89 -6.36 11.14 -8.58
N PHE A 90 -6.97 12.32 -8.44
CA PHE A 90 -6.95 13.08 -7.19
C PHE A 90 -7.77 12.41 -6.07
N PRO A 91 -9.07 12.11 -6.26
CA PRO A 91 -9.88 11.54 -5.18
C PRO A 91 -9.38 10.15 -4.75
N ILE A 92 -8.91 9.32 -5.68
CA ILE A 92 -8.36 8.01 -5.33
C ILE A 92 -7.07 8.13 -4.51
N ARG A 93 -6.19 9.04 -4.85
CA ARG A 93 -4.94 9.27 -4.11
C ARG A 93 -5.19 9.89 -2.74
N LEU A 94 -6.16 10.78 -2.64
CA LEU A 94 -6.62 11.31 -1.38
C LEU A 94 -7.18 10.21 -0.48
N SER A 95 -8.00 9.31 -1.04
CA SER A 95 -8.52 8.16 -0.30
C SER A 95 -7.42 7.19 0.14
N ILE A 96 -6.36 6.98 -0.64
CA ILE A 96 -5.19 6.18 -0.23
C ILE A 96 -4.52 6.80 1.00
N LEU A 97 -4.27 8.12 1.00
CA LEU A 97 -3.66 8.80 2.16
C LEU A 97 -4.52 8.69 3.42
N LEU A 98 -5.81 8.93 3.29
CA LEU A 98 -6.74 8.87 4.42
C LEU A 98 -6.97 7.42 4.86
N GLY A 99 -7.00 6.46 3.93
CA GLY A 99 -7.04 5.03 4.22
C GLY A 99 -5.82 4.55 5.02
N LEU A 100 -4.62 5.02 4.67
CA LEU A 100 -3.41 4.76 5.46
C LEU A 100 -3.53 5.28 6.90
N SER A 101 -4.23 6.39 7.11
CA SER A 101 -4.47 6.90 8.47
C SER A 101 -5.36 5.97 9.29
N LEU A 102 -6.43 5.44 8.70
CA LEU A 102 -7.33 4.48 9.35
C LEU A 102 -6.61 3.17 9.69
N VAL A 103 -5.82 2.64 8.75
CA VAL A 103 -5.00 1.44 8.98
C VAL A 103 -3.98 1.69 10.09
N SER A 104 -3.33 2.86 10.11
CA SER A 104 -2.38 3.23 11.16
C SER A 104 -3.04 3.29 12.54
N ALA A 105 -4.26 3.84 12.62
CA ALA A 105 -5.02 3.86 13.86
C ALA A 105 -5.43 2.46 14.33
N LEU A 106 -5.80 1.58 13.40
CA LEU A 106 -6.09 0.19 13.71
C LEU A 106 -4.86 -0.52 14.29
N PHE A 107 -3.67 -0.32 13.70
CA PHE A 107 -2.43 -0.87 14.25
C PHE A 107 -2.14 -0.37 15.67
N LEU A 108 -2.28 0.93 15.92
CA LEU A 108 -2.09 1.48 17.26
C LEU A 108 -3.15 0.97 18.26
N TYR A 109 -4.36 0.73 17.80
CA TYR A 109 -5.40 0.12 18.62
C TYR A 109 -5.06 -1.31 19.02
N ILE A 110 -4.60 -2.13 18.06
CA ILE A 110 -4.16 -3.51 18.29
C ILE A 110 -2.99 -3.55 19.27
N ASP A 111 -1.99 -2.68 19.08
CA ASP A 111 -0.82 -2.56 19.95
C ASP A 111 -1.21 -2.15 21.37
N LYS A 112 -2.05 -1.11 21.50
CA LYS A 112 -2.52 -0.62 22.79
C LYS A 112 -3.30 -1.67 23.61
N HIS A 113 -4.02 -2.57 22.94
CA HIS A 113 -4.81 -3.62 23.59
C HIS A 113 -4.06 -4.96 23.68
N GLU A 114 -2.76 -4.95 23.39
CA GLU A 114 -1.89 -6.15 23.45
C GLU A 114 -2.52 -7.37 22.72
N MET A 115 -3.23 -7.10 21.61
CA MET A 115 -3.89 -8.16 20.86
C MET A 115 -2.84 -9.10 20.25
N ASN A 116 -2.95 -10.39 20.55
CA ASN A 116 -2.03 -11.39 20.02
C ASN A 116 -2.25 -11.58 18.52
N VAL A 117 -1.36 -11.00 17.72
CA VAL A 117 -1.32 -11.26 16.28
C VAL A 117 -0.54 -12.55 16.05
N PRO A 118 -1.09 -13.54 15.33
CA PRO A 118 -0.38 -14.76 15.03
C PRO A 118 0.98 -14.49 14.38
N LYS A 119 2.06 -15.02 14.95
CA LYS A 119 3.44 -14.81 14.47
C LYS A 119 3.61 -15.10 12.98
N ILE A 120 2.83 -16.05 12.46
CA ILE A 120 2.86 -16.41 11.05
C ILE A 120 2.38 -15.26 10.15
N LEU A 121 1.37 -14.49 10.56
CA LEU A 121 0.88 -13.34 9.80
C LEU A 121 1.93 -12.23 9.77
N THR A 122 2.60 -11.99 10.89
CA THR A 122 3.68 -11.00 10.96
C THR A 122 4.88 -11.43 10.10
N ALA A 123 5.28 -12.69 10.16
CA ALA A 123 6.40 -13.22 9.38
C ALA A 123 6.10 -13.26 7.87
N SER A 124 4.85 -13.54 7.47
CA SER A 124 4.44 -13.61 6.06
C SER A 124 4.08 -12.25 5.46
N SER A 125 3.91 -11.19 6.26
CA SER A 125 3.38 -9.90 5.80
C SER A 125 4.21 -9.28 4.67
N PHE A 126 5.54 -9.25 4.82
CA PHE A 126 6.43 -8.71 3.79
C PHE A 126 6.43 -9.58 2.51
N PHE A 127 6.43 -10.90 2.66
CA PHE A 127 6.33 -11.85 1.55
C PHE A 127 5.02 -11.68 0.80
N THR A 128 3.90 -11.58 1.52
CA THR A 128 2.58 -11.30 0.96
C THR A 128 2.57 -9.97 0.20
N TYR A 129 3.15 -8.92 0.79
CA TYR A 129 3.27 -7.62 0.13
C TYR A 129 4.07 -7.71 -1.18
N CYS A 130 5.16 -8.44 -1.23
CA CYS A 130 5.96 -8.60 -2.45
C CYS A 130 5.24 -9.39 -3.55
N LEU A 131 4.45 -10.40 -3.18
CA LEU A 131 3.85 -11.34 -4.13
C LEU A 131 2.39 -11.04 -4.47
N HIS A 132 1.67 -10.24 -3.67
CA HIS A 132 0.24 -10.00 -3.91
C HIS A 132 -0.04 -9.49 -5.34
N TRP A 133 0.81 -8.63 -5.88
CA TRP A 133 0.65 -8.11 -7.22
C TRP A 133 0.76 -9.19 -8.30
N ILE A 134 1.64 -10.19 -8.10
CA ILE A 134 1.83 -11.30 -9.02
C ILE A 134 0.59 -12.18 -9.04
N TYR A 135 -0.11 -12.33 -7.93
CA TYR A 135 -1.29 -13.18 -7.81
C TYR A 135 -2.59 -12.44 -8.14
N VAL A 136 -2.74 -11.19 -7.71
CA VAL A 136 -3.99 -10.42 -7.88
C VAL A 136 -4.38 -10.29 -9.36
N ALA A 137 -3.47 -9.86 -10.22
CA ALA A 137 -3.79 -9.57 -11.60
C ALA A 137 -4.25 -10.82 -12.39
N PRO A 138 -3.49 -11.95 -12.42
CA PRO A 138 -3.94 -13.15 -13.14
C PRO A 138 -5.16 -13.81 -12.49
N LEU A 139 -5.27 -13.79 -11.16
CA LEU A 139 -6.41 -14.35 -10.45
C LEU A 139 -7.70 -13.60 -10.79
N THR A 140 -7.66 -12.28 -10.72
CA THR A 140 -8.83 -11.42 -11.05
C THR A 140 -9.23 -11.61 -12.50
N SER A 141 -8.26 -11.62 -13.43
CA SER A 141 -8.55 -11.86 -14.86
C SER A 141 -9.19 -13.22 -15.10
N CYS A 142 -8.67 -14.26 -14.44
CA CYS A 142 -9.20 -15.62 -14.56
C CYS A 142 -10.64 -15.72 -14.01
N VAL A 143 -10.88 -15.17 -12.82
CA VAL A 143 -12.21 -15.22 -12.18
C VAL A 143 -13.25 -14.41 -12.98
N VAL A 144 -12.87 -13.21 -13.44
CA VAL A 144 -13.75 -12.38 -14.28
C VAL A 144 -14.07 -13.07 -15.60
N PHE A 145 -13.07 -13.71 -16.23
CA PHE A 145 -13.28 -14.47 -17.48
C PHE A 145 -14.22 -15.67 -17.27
N MET A 146 -14.11 -16.37 -16.14
CA MET A 146 -14.95 -17.54 -15.84
C MET A 146 -16.39 -17.16 -15.46
N ILE A 147 -16.59 -16.09 -14.71
CA ILE A 147 -17.91 -15.73 -14.16
C ILE A 147 -18.67 -14.79 -15.08
N GLN A 148 -17.97 -13.96 -15.88
CA GLN A 148 -18.56 -12.94 -16.78
C GLN A 148 -19.64 -12.12 -16.06
N PRO A 149 -19.26 -11.33 -15.03
CA PRO A 149 -20.23 -10.68 -14.15
C PRO A 149 -21.12 -9.69 -14.93
N GLU A 150 -22.43 -9.86 -14.84
CA GLU A 150 -23.42 -8.98 -15.48
C GLU A 150 -23.89 -7.86 -14.53
N SER A 151 -23.69 -8.02 -13.22
CA SER A 151 -24.14 -7.03 -12.23
C SER A 151 -22.97 -6.41 -11.46
N GLU A 152 -23.12 -5.15 -11.08
CA GLU A 152 -22.14 -4.41 -10.27
C GLU A 152 -21.89 -5.10 -8.92
N ILE A 153 -22.92 -5.67 -8.30
CA ILE A 153 -22.80 -6.41 -7.04
C ILE A 153 -21.90 -7.62 -7.22
N THR A 154 -22.02 -8.36 -8.33
CA THR A 154 -21.16 -9.50 -8.64
C THR A 154 -19.71 -9.06 -8.82
N VAL A 155 -19.46 -7.91 -9.47
CA VAL A 155 -18.10 -7.34 -9.60
C VAL A 155 -17.50 -7.04 -8.23
N VAL A 156 -18.25 -6.42 -7.33
CA VAL A 156 -17.80 -6.10 -5.96
C VAL A 156 -17.49 -7.39 -5.18
N LEU A 157 -18.35 -8.39 -5.27
CA LEU A 157 -18.14 -9.68 -4.60
C LEU A 157 -16.89 -10.39 -5.13
N ILE A 158 -16.69 -10.41 -6.46
CA ILE A 158 -15.48 -10.95 -7.09
C ILE A 158 -14.23 -10.22 -6.58
N TYR A 159 -14.28 -8.89 -6.51
CA TYR A 159 -13.15 -8.10 -6.01
C TYR A 159 -12.75 -8.52 -4.59
N PHE A 160 -13.68 -8.59 -3.65
CA PHE A 160 -13.39 -9.04 -2.29
C PHE A 160 -12.93 -10.51 -2.25
N ALA A 161 -13.56 -11.39 -3.02
CA ALA A 161 -13.15 -12.79 -3.10
C ALA A 161 -11.71 -12.94 -3.61
N CYS A 162 -11.33 -12.17 -4.64
CA CYS A 162 -9.97 -12.17 -5.18
C CYS A 162 -8.93 -11.64 -4.17
N ILE A 163 -9.27 -10.64 -3.36
CA ILE A 163 -8.41 -10.16 -2.28
C ILE A 163 -8.17 -11.27 -1.26
N PHE A 164 -9.22 -11.90 -0.74
CA PHE A 164 -9.09 -12.99 0.22
C PHE A 164 -8.33 -14.18 -0.34
N LEU A 165 -8.63 -14.61 -1.57
CA LEU A 165 -7.91 -15.68 -2.26
C LEU A 165 -6.42 -15.35 -2.42
N THR A 166 -6.09 -14.12 -2.80
CA THR A 166 -4.68 -13.67 -2.92
C THR A 166 -3.96 -13.76 -1.58
N LEU A 167 -4.60 -13.35 -0.48
CA LEU A 167 -4.01 -13.46 0.85
C LEU A 167 -3.77 -14.92 1.24
N ILE A 168 -4.75 -15.81 0.98
CA ILE A 168 -4.62 -17.23 1.27
C ILE A 168 -3.51 -17.86 0.43
N ILE A 169 -3.47 -17.61 -0.88
CA ILE A 169 -2.44 -18.14 -1.78
C ILE A 169 -1.05 -17.65 -1.37
N SER A 170 -0.93 -16.36 -1.02
CA SER A 170 0.34 -15.79 -0.56
C SER A 170 0.81 -16.43 0.74
N LEU A 171 -0.11 -16.67 1.69
CA LEU A 171 0.20 -17.33 2.95
C LEU A 171 0.60 -18.81 2.74
N LEU A 172 -0.12 -19.53 1.90
CA LEU A 172 0.22 -20.89 1.54
C LEU A 172 1.58 -20.97 0.83
N SER A 173 1.85 -20.06 -0.09
CA SER A 173 3.15 -19.98 -0.77
C SER A 173 4.29 -19.70 0.22
N PHE A 174 4.06 -18.83 1.21
CA PHE A 174 5.01 -18.59 2.29
C PHE A 174 5.28 -19.86 3.10
N LEU A 175 4.24 -20.58 3.49
CA LEU A 175 4.37 -21.83 4.25
C LEU A 175 5.11 -22.91 3.46
N ILE A 176 4.76 -23.09 2.19
CA ILE A 176 5.43 -24.04 1.29
C ILE A 176 6.92 -23.69 1.14
N LEU A 177 7.24 -22.42 0.87
CA LEU A 177 8.64 -21.99 0.76
C LEU A 177 9.40 -22.13 2.06
N ARG A 178 8.77 -21.89 3.19
CA ARG A 178 9.37 -22.09 4.52
C ARG A 178 9.79 -23.54 4.77
N ILE A 179 9.01 -24.49 4.25
CA ILE A 179 9.29 -25.92 4.40
C ILE A 179 10.29 -26.40 3.35
N LEU A 180 10.07 -26.06 2.08
CA LEU A 180 10.85 -26.59 0.96
C LEU A 180 12.20 -25.90 0.78
N SER A 181 12.25 -24.59 0.98
CA SER A 181 13.47 -23.80 0.72
C SER A 181 13.58 -22.57 1.62
N PRO A 182 13.98 -22.76 2.89
CA PRO A 182 14.16 -21.63 3.82
C PRO A 182 15.19 -20.61 3.33
N ARG A 183 16.18 -21.03 2.54
CA ARG A 183 17.18 -20.10 1.94
C ARG A 183 16.57 -19.15 0.91
N LEU A 184 15.66 -19.64 0.07
CA LEU A 184 14.92 -18.78 -0.86
C LEU A 184 14.01 -17.81 -0.10
N LEU A 185 13.37 -18.27 0.95
CA LEU A 185 12.54 -17.39 1.79
C LEU A 185 13.35 -16.25 2.39
N LEU A 186 14.57 -16.50 2.86
CA LEU A 186 15.47 -15.48 3.38
C LEU A 186 15.85 -14.43 2.32
N LEU A 187 16.00 -14.83 1.05
CA LEU A 187 16.23 -13.87 -0.04
C LEU A 187 15.04 -12.92 -0.22
N PHE A 188 13.81 -13.44 -0.15
CA PHE A 188 12.60 -12.63 -0.29
C PHE A 188 12.26 -11.80 0.94
N THR A 189 12.58 -12.28 2.14
CA THR A 189 12.21 -11.60 3.40
C THR A 189 13.36 -10.80 4.02
N GLY A 190 14.55 -10.88 3.46
CA GLY A 190 15.73 -10.13 3.96
C GLY A 190 16.08 -10.49 5.40
N SER A 191 16.10 -11.78 5.77
CA SER A 191 16.42 -12.29 7.14
C SER A 191 15.46 -11.80 8.25
N ARG A 192 14.27 -11.35 7.92
CA ARG A 192 13.24 -10.87 8.86
C ARG A 192 12.20 -11.94 9.20
N GLY A 193 12.52 -13.21 9.00
CA GLY A 193 11.65 -14.33 9.31
C GLY A 193 12.01 -15.02 10.63
#